data_dd6411e5addbd3aeadb2f3c43568922c
#
_entry.id   dd6411e5addbd3aeadb2f3c43568922c
#
_cell.length_a   1.000
_cell.length_b   1.000
_cell.length_c   1.000
_cell.angle_alpha   90.00
_cell.angle_beta   90.00
_cell.angle_gamma   90.00
#
_symmetry.space_group_name_H-M   'P 1'
#
loop_
_entity.id
_entity.type
_entity.pdbx_description
1 polymer ?
#
loop_
_entity_poly.entity_id
_entity_poly.type
_entity_poly.pdbx_seq_one_letter_code
_entity_poly.pdbx_strand_id
1 'polypeptide(L)'
;MKKAAVCLAVAMAVIFGMAVVSQAAPLDDAKSLAEKAAAFVKANGKEKGIDEIGNPKGQFVKGDLYVTMQDTKGIVVANPVNPTIVGQNHMDLKDPSGKLFVKEMIQIATTKGGGWTTYTWVNPATKKVQAKKSWVQKVEGTDLYTLCGIFQ
;
A
#
# COMPACT_ATOMS: atom_id res chain seq x y z
N MET A 1 -53.92 28.03 47.84
CA MET A 1 -52.85 28.63 46.99
C MET A 1 -51.80 27.57 46.72
N LYS A 2 -51.87 26.90 45.59
CA LYS A 2 -50.93 25.81 45.24
C LYS A 2 -50.11 26.32 44.06
N LYS A 3 -48.79 26.50 44.28
CA LYS A 3 -47.80 26.86 43.27
C LYS A 3 -47.39 25.60 42.53
N ALA A 4 -47.70 25.49 41.24
CA ALA A 4 -47.23 24.43 40.37
C ALA A 4 -45.80 24.78 39.90
N ALA A 5 -44.82 23.94 40.23
CA ALA A 5 -43.51 24.01 39.69
C ALA A 5 -43.43 23.25 38.34
N VAL A 6 -43.14 23.96 37.27
CA VAL A 6 -42.91 23.38 35.95
C VAL A 6 -41.44 22.98 35.88
N CYS A 7 -41.17 21.68 35.92
CA CYS A 7 -39.85 21.15 35.59
C CYS A 7 -39.64 21.10 34.11
N LEU A 8 -38.76 21.96 33.60
CA LEU A 8 -38.31 21.97 32.21
C LEU A 8 -37.18 20.91 32.09
N ALA A 9 -37.50 19.76 31.51
CA ALA A 9 -36.52 18.74 31.16
C ALA A 9 -35.83 19.13 29.84
N VAL A 10 -34.59 19.59 29.93
CA VAL A 10 -33.73 19.79 28.78
C VAL A 10 -33.17 18.45 28.33
N ALA A 11 -33.73 17.88 27.29
CA ALA A 11 -33.18 16.70 26.61
C ALA A 11 -31.94 17.11 25.84
N MET A 12 -30.73 16.79 26.35
CA MET A 12 -29.46 16.96 25.67
C MET A 12 -29.29 15.81 24.68
N ALA A 13 -29.60 16.04 23.41
CA ALA A 13 -29.34 15.09 22.35
C ALA A 13 -27.82 15.07 22.08
N VAL A 14 -27.14 14.03 22.60
CA VAL A 14 -25.75 13.74 22.25
C VAL A 14 -25.75 13.17 20.83
N ILE A 15 -25.45 14.02 19.86
CA ILE A 15 -25.18 13.58 18.49
C ILE A 15 -23.81 12.92 18.50
N PHE A 16 -23.81 11.60 18.55
CA PHE A 16 -22.62 10.79 18.35
C PHE A 16 -22.27 10.86 16.85
N GLY A 17 -21.44 11.84 16.50
CA GLY A 17 -20.89 11.94 15.15
C GLY A 17 -19.99 10.73 14.89
N MET A 18 -20.51 9.73 14.19
CA MET A 18 -19.66 8.70 13.58
C MET A 18 -18.75 9.40 12.57
N ALA A 19 -17.49 9.57 12.93
CA ALA A 19 -16.45 9.96 12.00
C ALA A 19 -16.37 8.84 10.94
N VAL A 20 -16.91 9.09 9.76
CA VAL A 20 -16.67 8.24 8.59
C VAL A 20 -15.20 8.45 8.26
N VAL A 21 -14.35 7.53 8.73
CA VAL A 21 -12.93 7.51 8.34
C VAL A 21 -12.93 7.21 6.83
N SER A 22 -12.67 8.23 6.04
CA SER A 22 -12.56 8.11 4.59
C SER A 22 -11.41 7.16 4.28
N GLN A 23 -11.69 6.01 3.68
CA GLN A 23 -10.67 5.07 3.18
C GLN A 23 -9.82 5.66 2.03
N ALA A 24 -10.13 6.85 1.58
CA ALA A 24 -9.38 7.53 0.53
C ALA A 24 -7.98 7.97 1.01
N ALA A 25 -7.85 8.49 2.23
CA ALA A 25 -6.59 8.97 2.77
C ALA A 25 -5.48 7.90 2.84
N PRO A 26 -5.73 6.67 3.33
CA PRO A 26 -4.72 5.60 3.29
C PRO A 26 -4.32 5.17 1.89
N LEU A 27 -5.21 5.23 0.90
CA LEU A 27 -4.91 4.92 -0.49
C LEU A 27 -4.02 6.00 -1.12
N ASP A 28 -4.34 7.26 -0.89
CA ASP A 28 -3.54 8.39 -1.38
C ASP A 28 -2.13 8.38 -0.78
N ASP A 29 -2.00 8.02 0.49
CA ASP A 29 -0.72 7.85 1.16
C ASP A 29 0.10 6.71 0.55
N ALA A 30 -0.53 5.56 0.27
CA ALA A 30 0.12 4.42 -0.37
C ALA A 30 0.61 4.78 -1.79
N LYS A 31 -0.23 5.45 -2.57
CA LYS A 31 0.14 5.95 -3.90
C LYS A 31 1.31 6.92 -3.82
N SER A 32 1.21 7.95 -2.98
CA SER A 32 2.27 8.96 -2.79
C SER A 32 3.60 8.32 -2.36
N LEU A 33 3.55 7.31 -1.49
CA LEU A 33 4.76 6.63 -1.02
C LEU A 33 5.43 5.83 -2.14
N ALA A 34 4.67 5.12 -2.97
CA ALA A 34 5.19 4.39 -4.13
C ALA A 34 5.79 5.34 -5.18
N GLU A 35 5.11 6.46 -5.48
CA GLU A 35 5.59 7.48 -6.42
C GLU A 35 6.89 8.13 -5.94
N LYS A 36 6.98 8.48 -4.65
CA LYS A 36 8.20 9.03 -4.03
C LYS A 36 9.36 8.03 -4.09
N ALA A 37 9.08 6.74 -3.85
CA ALA A 37 10.10 5.70 -3.96
C ALA A 37 10.61 5.56 -5.40
N ALA A 38 9.72 5.55 -6.39
CA ALA A 38 10.11 5.51 -7.80
C ALA A 38 10.97 6.72 -8.21
N ALA A 39 10.58 7.93 -7.76
CA ALA A 39 11.36 9.14 -7.99
C ALA A 39 12.74 9.08 -7.31
N PHE A 40 12.81 8.54 -6.09
CA PHE A 40 14.08 8.35 -5.37
C PHE A 40 15.01 7.40 -6.13
N VAL A 41 14.51 6.25 -6.59
CA VAL A 41 15.30 5.28 -7.38
C VAL A 41 15.78 5.90 -8.68
N LYS A 42 14.92 6.65 -9.39
CA LYS A 42 15.29 7.36 -10.61
C LYS A 42 16.43 8.35 -10.37
N ALA A 43 16.39 9.09 -9.28
CA ALA A 43 17.39 10.12 -8.96
C ALA A 43 18.71 9.57 -8.43
N ASN A 44 18.67 8.45 -7.68
CA ASN A 44 19.82 7.93 -6.92
C ASN A 44 20.39 6.61 -7.48
N GLY A 45 19.69 5.98 -8.42
CA GLY A 45 20.07 4.71 -9.00
C GLY A 45 19.56 3.49 -8.25
N LYS A 46 19.68 2.32 -8.91
CA LYS A 46 19.13 1.05 -8.45
C LYS A 46 19.69 0.61 -7.09
N GLU A 47 21.00 0.69 -6.90
CA GLU A 47 21.66 0.20 -5.68
C GLU A 47 21.19 0.95 -4.44
N LYS A 48 21.23 2.28 -4.47
CA LYS A 48 20.68 3.10 -3.38
C LYS A 48 19.19 2.90 -3.18
N GLY A 49 18.47 2.65 -4.26
CA GLY A 49 17.05 2.29 -4.21
C GLY A 49 16.81 0.98 -3.46
N ILE A 50 17.63 -0.05 -3.72
CA ILE A 50 17.55 -1.34 -3.04
C ILE A 50 17.81 -1.17 -1.54
N ASP A 51 18.87 -0.46 -1.19
CA ASP A 51 19.26 -0.23 0.20
C ASP A 51 18.17 0.51 0.98
N GLU A 52 17.64 1.58 0.41
CA GLU A 52 16.66 2.43 1.10
C GLU A 52 15.27 1.77 1.16
N ILE A 53 14.79 1.15 0.07
CA ILE A 53 13.50 0.45 0.05
C ILE A 53 13.56 -0.84 0.87
N GLY A 54 14.70 -1.54 0.89
CA GLY A 54 14.90 -2.74 1.69
C GLY A 54 15.06 -2.48 3.19
N ASN A 55 15.29 -1.23 3.59
CA ASN A 55 15.48 -0.85 4.98
C ASN A 55 14.15 -0.80 5.75
N PRO A 56 13.91 -1.69 6.75
CA PRO A 56 12.67 -1.70 7.52
C PRO A 56 12.46 -0.45 8.40
N LYS A 57 13.50 0.36 8.58
CA LYS A 57 13.47 1.65 9.30
C LYS A 57 13.65 2.84 8.35
N GLY A 58 13.62 2.60 7.03
CA GLY A 58 13.81 3.62 6.00
C GLY A 58 12.58 4.49 5.80
N GLN A 59 12.76 5.53 4.98
CA GLN A 59 11.70 6.52 4.70
C GLN A 59 10.50 5.95 3.93
N PHE A 60 10.63 4.75 3.35
CA PHE A 60 9.57 4.09 2.58
C PHE A 60 8.80 3.05 3.39
N VAL A 61 8.90 3.11 4.72
CA VAL A 61 8.07 2.38 5.67
C VAL A 61 7.40 3.38 6.61
N LYS A 62 6.06 3.40 6.64
CA LYS A 62 5.25 4.31 7.48
C LYS A 62 4.08 3.55 8.10
N GLY A 63 4.23 3.13 9.36
CA GLY A 63 3.23 2.27 10.01
C GLY A 63 3.03 0.97 9.24
N ASP A 64 1.81 0.70 8.79
CA ASP A 64 1.47 -0.49 8.01
C ASP A 64 1.78 -0.36 6.50
N LEU A 65 2.15 0.84 6.05
CA LEU A 65 2.54 1.10 4.67
C LEU A 65 4.02 0.81 4.47
N TYR A 66 4.33 0.08 3.43
CA TYR A 66 5.70 -0.17 2.98
C TYR A 66 5.77 -0.29 1.47
N VAL A 67 6.88 0.15 0.91
CA VAL A 67 7.17 0.01 -0.52
C VAL A 67 7.94 -1.28 -0.76
N THR A 68 7.58 -1.96 -1.84
CA THR A 68 8.35 -3.06 -2.43
C THR A 68 8.81 -2.65 -3.82
N MET A 69 9.96 -3.13 -4.25
CA MET A 69 10.48 -2.92 -5.61
C MET A 69 10.66 -4.25 -6.32
N GLN A 70 10.22 -4.29 -7.57
CA GLN A 70 10.36 -5.46 -8.45
C GLN A 70 10.82 -5.01 -9.85
N ASP A 71 11.32 -5.95 -10.63
CA ASP A 71 11.65 -5.71 -12.03
C ASP A 71 10.57 -6.29 -13.00
N THR A 72 10.66 -5.92 -14.26
CA THR A 72 9.73 -6.38 -15.31
C THR A 72 9.93 -7.85 -15.71
N LYS A 73 10.92 -8.54 -15.13
CA LYS A 73 11.11 -9.99 -15.24
C LYS A 73 10.44 -10.76 -14.10
N GLY A 74 9.78 -10.03 -13.18
CA GLY A 74 9.08 -10.61 -12.02
C GLY A 74 9.97 -10.89 -10.80
N ILE A 75 11.21 -10.42 -10.80
CA ILE A 75 12.13 -10.59 -9.66
C ILE A 75 11.81 -9.55 -8.59
N VAL A 76 11.65 -10.00 -7.35
CA VAL A 76 11.58 -9.11 -6.19
C VAL A 76 12.97 -8.54 -5.91
N VAL A 77 13.12 -7.22 -6.01
CA VAL A 77 14.40 -6.53 -5.89
C VAL A 77 14.63 -5.99 -4.49
N ALA A 78 13.58 -5.49 -3.84
CA ALA A 78 13.63 -5.04 -2.45
C ALA A 78 12.28 -5.22 -1.75
N ASN A 79 12.32 -5.67 -0.49
CA ASN A 79 11.15 -5.81 0.37
C ASN A 79 11.56 -5.62 1.85
N PRO A 80 11.10 -4.56 2.54
CA PRO A 80 11.54 -4.26 3.90
C PRO A 80 10.92 -5.14 4.98
N VAL A 81 9.76 -5.76 4.71
CA VAL A 81 9.02 -6.57 5.70
C VAL A 81 9.20 -8.07 5.52
N ASN A 82 9.64 -8.51 4.34
CA ASN A 82 9.96 -9.91 4.06
C ASN A 82 11.18 -10.02 3.15
N PRO A 83 12.39 -9.90 3.70
CA PRO A 83 13.62 -9.97 2.92
C PRO A 83 13.88 -11.35 2.30
N THR A 84 13.21 -12.42 2.80
CA THR A 84 13.42 -13.78 2.31
C THR A 84 12.92 -14.01 0.87
N ILE A 85 12.02 -13.15 0.36
CA ILE A 85 11.54 -13.25 -1.01
C ILE A 85 12.37 -12.43 -2.00
N VAL A 86 13.33 -11.65 -1.53
CA VAL A 86 14.22 -10.87 -2.42
C VAL A 86 15.05 -11.83 -3.27
N GLY A 87 15.11 -11.55 -4.57
CA GLY A 87 15.74 -12.42 -5.57
C GLY A 87 14.85 -13.52 -6.13
N GLN A 88 13.68 -13.76 -5.56
CA GLN A 88 12.73 -14.75 -6.09
C GLN A 88 11.98 -14.18 -7.31
N ASN A 89 11.70 -15.08 -8.26
CA ASN A 89 10.86 -14.77 -9.41
C ASN A 89 9.40 -15.07 -9.08
N HIS A 90 8.55 -14.07 -9.12
CA HIS A 90 7.12 -14.16 -8.84
C HIS A 90 6.24 -14.04 -10.10
N MET A 91 6.84 -14.11 -11.31
CA MET A 91 6.12 -13.94 -12.58
C MET A 91 4.89 -14.83 -12.70
N ASP A 92 5.02 -16.09 -12.31
CA ASP A 92 3.94 -17.09 -12.42
C ASP A 92 3.23 -17.36 -11.09
N LEU A 93 3.50 -16.55 -10.07
CA LEU A 93 2.83 -16.66 -8.78
C LEU A 93 1.36 -16.27 -8.92
N LYS A 94 0.49 -17.14 -8.43
CA LYS A 94 -0.95 -16.95 -8.40
C LYS A 94 -1.41 -16.69 -6.97
N ASP A 95 -2.34 -15.80 -6.82
CA ASP A 95 -3.09 -15.68 -5.57
C ASP A 95 -4.12 -16.82 -5.43
N PRO A 96 -4.79 -17.00 -4.28
CA PRO A 96 -5.80 -18.02 -4.08
C PRO A 96 -6.97 -17.99 -5.09
N SER A 97 -7.23 -16.86 -5.73
CA SER A 97 -8.23 -16.72 -6.81
C SER A 97 -7.72 -17.19 -8.17
N GLY A 98 -6.42 -17.54 -8.27
CA GLY A 98 -5.76 -17.89 -9.53
C GLY A 98 -5.23 -16.71 -10.32
N LYS A 99 -5.26 -15.50 -9.77
CA LYS A 99 -4.81 -14.28 -10.42
C LYS A 99 -3.29 -14.22 -10.50
N LEU A 100 -2.75 -14.00 -11.70
CA LEU A 100 -1.33 -13.73 -11.96
C LEU A 100 -1.04 -12.24 -11.71
N PHE A 101 -1.08 -11.83 -10.46
CA PHE A 101 -1.04 -10.41 -10.07
C PHE A 101 0.27 -9.70 -10.42
N VAL A 102 1.40 -10.42 -10.45
CA VAL A 102 2.69 -9.83 -10.87
C VAL A 102 2.69 -9.50 -12.36
N LYS A 103 2.11 -10.36 -13.21
CA LYS A 103 1.95 -10.05 -14.64
C LYS A 103 1.09 -8.81 -14.87
N GLU A 104 0.01 -8.65 -14.10
CA GLU A 104 -0.82 -7.45 -14.15
C GLU A 104 -0.05 -6.20 -13.70
N MET A 105 0.73 -6.28 -12.62
CA MET A 105 1.59 -5.18 -12.16
C MET A 105 2.59 -4.75 -13.24
N ILE A 106 3.25 -5.70 -13.89
CA ILE A 106 4.17 -5.43 -14.99
C ILE A 106 3.45 -4.76 -16.15
N GLN A 107 2.26 -5.24 -16.52
CA GLN A 107 1.45 -4.63 -17.56
C GLN A 107 1.07 -3.19 -17.21
N ILE A 108 0.64 -2.92 -15.98
CA ILE A 108 0.33 -1.57 -15.50
C ILE A 108 1.57 -0.67 -15.61
N ALA A 109 2.71 -1.12 -15.08
CA ALA A 109 3.94 -0.35 -15.10
C ALA A 109 4.42 -0.03 -16.51
N THR A 110 4.36 -1.00 -17.43
CA THR A 110 4.91 -0.86 -18.78
C THR A 110 3.99 -0.16 -19.77
N THR A 111 2.67 -0.24 -19.59
CA THR A 111 1.70 0.35 -20.53
C THR A 111 1.12 1.69 -20.06
N LYS A 112 0.98 1.87 -18.74
CA LYS A 112 0.32 3.05 -18.15
C LYS A 112 1.27 3.91 -17.31
N GLY A 113 2.46 3.41 -16.98
CA GLY A 113 3.40 4.06 -16.08
C GLY A 113 3.00 3.98 -14.60
N GLY A 114 1.73 3.80 -14.28
CA GLY A 114 1.21 3.63 -12.93
C GLY A 114 -0.26 3.26 -12.91
N GLY A 115 -0.72 2.64 -11.81
CA GLY A 115 -2.12 2.24 -11.66
C GLY A 115 -2.36 1.37 -10.44
N TRP A 116 -3.65 1.21 -10.11
CA TRP A 116 -4.10 0.35 -9.01
C TRP A 116 -4.30 -1.09 -9.48
N THR A 117 -3.95 -2.04 -8.60
CA THR A 117 -4.31 -3.45 -8.69
C THR A 117 -4.77 -3.97 -7.34
N THR A 118 -5.64 -4.99 -7.35
CA THR A 118 -6.07 -5.70 -6.13
C THR A 118 -5.76 -7.17 -6.28
N TYR A 119 -5.17 -7.76 -5.27
CA TYR A 119 -4.80 -9.18 -5.21
C TYR A 119 -4.80 -9.64 -3.76
N THR A 120 -4.66 -10.93 -3.54
CA THR A 120 -4.63 -11.49 -2.19
C THR A 120 -3.18 -11.76 -1.77
N TRP A 121 -2.82 -11.33 -0.58
CA TRP A 121 -1.47 -11.49 -0.03
C TRP A 121 -1.47 -11.75 1.46
N VAL A 122 -0.37 -12.28 1.99
CA VAL A 122 -0.21 -12.47 3.44
C VAL A 122 0.08 -11.11 4.08
N ASN A 123 -0.80 -10.70 5.00
CA ASN A 123 -0.60 -9.50 5.80
C ASN A 123 0.51 -9.77 6.83
N PRO A 124 1.63 -9.02 6.82
CA PRO A 124 2.74 -9.26 7.73
C PRO A 124 2.41 -9.03 9.20
N ALA A 125 1.44 -8.16 9.50
CA ALA A 125 1.02 -7.86 10.87
C ALA A 125 0.12 -8.97 11.46
N THR A 126 -0.85 -9.46 10.68
CA THR A 126 -1.86 -10.44 11.14
C THR A 126 -1.50 -11.88 10.80
N LYS A 127 -0.56 -12.11 9.88
CA LYS A 127 -0.17 -13.41 9.29
C LYS A 127 -1.33 -14.10 8.53
N LYS A 128 -2.40 -13.36 8.24
CA LYS A 128 -3.57 -13.85 7.50
C LYS A 128 -3.47 -13.46 6.03
N VAL A 129 -4.07 -14.29 5.19
CA VAL A 129 -4.27 -14.01 3.77
C VAL A 129 -5.44 -13.04 3.64
N GLN A 130 -5.20 -11.87 3.07
CA GLN A 130 -6.17 -10.78 2.95
C GLN A 130 -6.07 -10.11 1.58
N ALA A 131 -7.16 -9.50 1.13
CA ALA A 131 -7.12 -8.64 -0.04
C ALA A 131 -6.20 -7.45 0.20
N LYS A 132 -5.37 -7.14 -0.79
CA LYS A 132 -4.46 -5.99 -0.78
C LYS A 132 -4.68 -5.16 -2.04
N LYS A 133 -4.91 -3.87 -1.86
CA LYS A 133 -5.00 -2.91 -2.96
C LYS A 133 -3.71 -2.09 -3.01
N SER A 134 -2.96 -2.19 -4.12
CA SER A 134 -1.65 -1.55 -4.27
C SER A 134 -1.60 -0.63 -5.46
N TRP A 135 -0.94 0.51 -5.30
CA TRP A 135 -0.48 1.35 -6.39
C TRP A 135 0.84 0.81 -6.92
N VAL A 136 0.92 0.64 -8.22
CA VAL A 136 2.14 0.28 -8.96
C VAL A 136 2.66 1.53 -9.64
N GLN A 137 3.96 1.80 -9.54
CA GLN A 137 4.59 2.96 -10.16
C GLN A 137 5.86 2.55 -10.90
N LYS A 138 5.93 2.83 -12.18
CA LYS A 138 7.13 2.63 -13.01
C LYS A 138 8.26 3.55 -12.53
N VAL A 139 9.47 3.02 -12.48
CA VAL A 139 10.68 3.82 -12.37
C VAL A 139 11.15 4.16 -13.78
N GLU A 140 10.92 5.40 -14.18
CA GLU A 140 11.21 5.86 -15.53
C GLU A 140 12.67 5.64 -15.95
N GLY A 141 12.85 5.14 -17.19
CA GLY A 141 14.18 4.85 -17.74
C GLY A 141 14.81 3.55 -17.26
N THR A 142 14.08 2.71 -16.52
CA THR A 142 14.57 1.44 -15.99
C THR A 142 13.58 0.29 -16.26
N ASP A 143 13.99 -0.93 -15.91
CA ASP A 143 13.12 -2.12 -15.88
C ASP A 143 12.44 -2.33 -14.50
N LEU A 144 12.51 -1.34 -13.60
CA LEU A 144 12.01 -1.41 -12.24
C LEU A 144 10.63 -0.76 -12.08
N TYR A 145 9.89 -1.22 -11.09
CA TYR A 145 8.70 -0.56 -10.57
C TYR A 145 8.59 -0.72 -9.06
N THR A 146 7.99 0.27 -8.43
CA THR A 146 7.67 0.27 -7.00
C THR A 146 6.20 0.00 -6.79
N LEU A 147 5.84 -0.55 -5.65
CA LEU A 147 4.45 -0.72 -5.25
C LEU A 147 4.27 -0.51 -3.76
N CYS A 148 3.16 0.09 -3.39
CA CYS A 148 2.71 0.23 -2.01
C CYS A 148 1.20 0.07 -1.95
N GLY A 149 0.69 -0.58 -0.90
CA GLY A 149 -0.75 -0.82 -0.80
C GLY A 149 -1.22 -1.08 0.61
N ILE A 150 -2.54 -1.08 0.75
CA ILE A 150 -3.25 -1.34 1.99
C ILE A 150 -3.92 -2.71 1.95
N PHE A 151 -3.98 -3.38 3.09
CA PHE A 151 -4.82 -4.56 3.31
C PHE A 151 -6.26 -4.13 3.63
N GLN A 152 -7.22 -4.86 3.06
CA GLN A 152 -8.66 -4.59 3.18
C GLN A 152 -9.33 -5.63 4.09
#